data_6bf584bd2e2a9e3e9ef34a75af7b882b
#
_entry.id   6bf584bd2e2a9e3e9ef34a75af7b882b
#
_cell.length_a   1.000
_cell.length_b   1.000
_cell.length_c   1.000
_cell.angle_alpha   90.00
_cell.angle_beta   90.00
_cell.angle_gamma   90.00
#
_symmetry.space_group_name_H-M   'P 1'
#
loop_
_entity.id
_entity.type
_entity.pdbx_description
1 polymer ?
#
loop_
_entity_poly.entity_id
_entity_poly.type
_entity_poly.pdbx_seq_one_letter_code
_entity_poly.pdbx_strand_id
1 'polypeptide(L)'
;MLLFRFFTSLHLSVVLFLLLVVDLLFGWYCLEGNTSFYQMMNRTGLVEWLLTFGRSDPFHTSWFVVLLVLLFFLAINTLCCTGEKLTRLAKNFHATLQRKSGRFTLSVHLMHLAMVVLLAGYLLSYIFGEVNSSVAVGDSGMTTVVPGTQLRLRVEKMEMIPYSGKGIPAFEGRRIDAEALLHISLKGYGEKVQKISMNRPVFFHGWSLFMQTFNPKSEGSMSKNIYIVLDVRRDPGIPLTFCGMTAFVLGVLGYLCFRPRKTGTNENSIPLHHKK
;
A
#
# COMPACT_ATOMS: atom_id res chain seq x y z
N MET A 1 15.72 29.78 10.47
CA MET A 1 16.64 29.60 9.34
C MET A 1 17.64 28.45 9.54
N LEU A 2 18.23 28.27 10.72
CA LEU A 2 19.18 27.17 11.07
C LEU A 2 18.55 25.79 10.94
N LEU A 3 17.37 25.54 11.50
CA LEU A 3 16.63 24.27 11.41
C LEU A 3 16.38 23.84 9.96
N PHE A 4 16.00 24.77 9.08
CA PHE A 4 15.76 24.45 7.69
C PHE A 4 17.05 24.01 6.97
N ARG A 5 18.18 24.70 7.23
CA ARG A 5 19.50 24.31 6.69
C ARG A 5 19.95 22.93 7.20
N PHE A 6 19.64 22.60 8.45
CA PHE A 6 19.91 21.28 9.00
C PHE A 6 19.13 20.20 8.24
N PHE A 7 17.82 20.39 8.03
CA PHE A 7 16.99 19.43 7.30
C PHE A 7 17.22 19.41 5.78
N THR A 8 17.92 20.36 5.19
CA THR A 8 18.33 20.31 3.77
C THR A 8 19.73 19.72 3.56
N SER A 9 20.36 19.18 4.60
CA SER A 9 21.72 18.66 4.56
C SER A 9 21.75 17.23 3.97
N LEU A 10 22.61 17.00 2.97
CA LEU A 10 22.88 15.68 2.43
C LEU A 10 23.53 14.75 3.48
N HIS A 11 24.37 15.30 4.37
CA HIS A 11 24.96 14.53 5.45
C HIS A 11 23.91 13.93 6.38
N LEU A 12 22.86 14.69 6.69
CA LEU A 12 21.74 14.20 7.49
C LEU A 12 21.05 13.02 6.80
N SER A 13 20.80 13.11 5.48
CA SER A 13 20.21 12.01 4.71
C SER A 13 21.05 10.74 4.80
N VAL A 14 22.37 10.86 4.65
CA VAL A 14 23.30 9.71 4.73
C VAL A 14 23.29 9.10 6.13
N VAL A 15 23.37 9.91 7.17
CA VAL A 15 23.33 9.43 8.57
C VAL A 15 22.02 8.72 8.87
N LEU A 16 20.87 9.33 8.50
CA LEU A 16 19.55 8.71 8.71
C LEU A 16 19.43 7.38 7.97
N PHE A 17 19.97 7.31 6.73
CA PHE A 17 19.95 6.08 5.96
C PHE A 17 20.81 4.97 6.60
N LEU A 18 21.99 5.30 7.09
CA LEU A 18 22.85 4.36 7.81
C LEU A 18 22.19 3.85 9.10
N LEU A 19 21.59 4.76 9.89
CA LEU A 19 20.85 4.38 11.09
C LEU A 19 19.66 3.48 10.75
N LEU A 20 18.96 3.76 9.66
CA LEU A 20 17.84 2.93 9.19
C LEU A 20 18.29 1.53 8.79
N VAL A 21 19.44 1.37 8.14
CA VAL A 21 20.02 0.06 7.81
C VAL A 21 20.34 -0.72 9.09
N VAL A 22 20.97 -0.09 10.08
CA VAL A 22 21.27 -0.72 11.37
C VAL A 22 20.01 -1.14 12.11
N ASP A 23 19.00 -0.26 12.15
CA ASP A 23 17.71 -0.54 12.79
C ASP A 23 16.95 -1.69 12.10
N LEU A 24 16.96 -1.76 10.77
CA LEU A 24 16.37 -2.87 10.02
C LEU A 24 17.08 -4.21 10.28
N LEU A 25 18.41 -4.22 10.44
CA LEU A 25 19.14 -5.42 10.80
C LEU A 25 18.76 -5.90 12.21
N PHE A 26 18.63 -4.98 13.17
CA PHE A 26 18.13 -5.28 14.50
C PHE A 26 16.66 -5.75 14.46
N GLY A 27 15.81 -5.08 13.67
CA GLY A 27 14.43 -5.48 13.45
C GLY A 27 14.30 -6.88 12.88
N TRP A 28 15.15 -7.26 11.93
CA TRP A 28 15.19 -8.63 11.40
C TRP A 28 15.50 -9.66 12.48
N TYR A 29 16.48 -9.37 13.35
CA TYR A 29 16.78 -10.22 14.51
C TYR A 29 15.57 -10.35 15.46
N CYS A 30 14.87 -9.24 15.76
CA CYS A 30 13.66 -9.26 16.59
C CYS A 30 12.48 -10.01 15.95
N LEU A 31 12.37 -10.01 14.62
CA LEU A 31 11.31 -10.72 13.90
C LEU A 31 11.54 -12.23 13.89
N GLU A 32 12.79 -12.68 13.94
CA GLU A 32 13.13 -14.10 13.94
C GLU A 32 12.54 -14.79 15.18
N GLY A 33 11.65 -15.75 14.97
CA GLY A 33 10.93 -16.46 16.03
C GLY A 33 9.68 -15.76 16.61
N ASN A 34 9.45 -14.47 16.31
CA ASN A 34 8.35 -13.67 16.87
C ASN A 34 7.32 -13.20 15.84
N THR A 35 7.21 -13.89 14.70
CA THR A 35 6.33 -13.48 13.60
C THR A 35 4.86 -13.35 14.00
N SER A 36 4.36 -14.19 14.91
CA SER A 36 2.98 -14.13 15.41
C SER A 36 2.67 -12.83 16.16
N PHE A 37 3.64 -12.30 16.91
CA PHE A 37 3.52 -11.04 17.64
C PHE A 37 3.28 -9.86 16.68
N TYR A 38 4.02 -9.79 15.59
CA TYR A 38 3.86 -8.71 14.60
C TYR A 38 2.66 -8.92 13.66
N GLN A 39 2.22 -10.17 13.43
CA GLN A 39 1.01 -10.45 12.67
C GLN A 39 -0.25 -9.87 13.32
N MET A 40 -0.27 -9.71 14.65
CA MET A 40 -1.37 -9.08 15.36
C MET A 40 -1.57 -7.62 14.91
N MET A 41 -0.50 -6.90 14.54
CA MET A 41 -0.60 -5.53 14.03
C MET A 41 -1.50 -5.42 12.79
N ASN A 42 -1.48 -6.43 11.91
CA ASN A 42 -2.32 -6.45 10.71
C ASN A 42 -3.81 -6.67 11.03
N ARG A 43 -4.13 -7.18 12.23
CA ARG A 43 -5.51 -7.43 12.67
C ARG A 43 -6.08 -6.30 13.50
N THR A 44 -5.28 -5.71 14.38
CA THR A 44 -5.70 -4.68 15.33
C THR A 44 -5.44 -3.26 14.82
N GLY A 45 -4.55 -3.09 13.84
CA GLY A 45 -4.04 -1.78 13.42
C GLY A 45 -2.88 -1.30 14.29
N LEU A 46 -2.14 -0.32 13.77
CA LEU A 46 -0.86 0.13 14.36
C LEU A 46 -1.03 0.72 15.77
N VAL A 47 -2.01 1.61 15.93
CA VAL A 47 -2.17 2.35 17.21
C VAL A 47 -2.58 1.41 18.33
N GLU A 48 -3.57 0.57 18.09
CA GLU A 48 -4.06 -0.40 19.08
C GLU A 48 -2.98 -1.44 19.39
N TRP A 49 -2.27 -1.92 18.37
CA TRP A 49 -1.15 -2.84 18.55
C TRP A 49 -0.04 -2.25 19.43
N LEU A 50 0.36 -0.99 19.21
CA LEU A 50 1.37 -0.32 20.04
C LEU A 50 0.92 -0.16 21.49
N LEU A 51 -0.34 0.19 21.71
CA LEU A 51 -0.89 0.45 23.06
C LEU A 51 -1.14 -0.83 23.87
N THR A 52 -1.35 -1.96 23.19
CA THR A 52 -1.65 -3.27 23.81
C THR A 52 -0.43 -4.19 23.78
N PHE A 53 -0.21 -4.84 22.63
CA PHE A 53 0.86 -5.82 22.45
C PHE A 53 2.26 -5.19 22.52
N GLY A 54 2.46 -4.03 21.88
CA GLY A 54 3.72 -3.32 21.87
C GLY A 54 4.17 -2.91 23.27
N ARG A 55 3.24 -2.52 24.12
CA ARG A 55 3.54 -2.17 25.51
C ARG A 55 3.89 -3.38 26.38
N SER A 56 3.37 -4.57 26.05
CA SER A 56 3.67 -5.80 26.79
C SER A 56 5.09 -6.31 26.55
N ASP A 57 5.66 -6.02 25.37
CA ASP A 57 7.04 -6.40 25.01
C ASP A 57 7.78 -5.20 24.39
N PRO A 58 8.28 -4.28 25.22
CA PRO A 58 8.93 -3.07 24.76
C PRO A 58 10.27 -3.34 24.05
N PHE A 59 10.96 -4.45 24.37
CA PHE A 59 12.22 -4.79 23.73
C PHE A 59 12.02 -5.10 22.24
N HIS A 60 11.12 -6.03 21.92
CA HIS A 60 10.81 -6.38 20.53
C HIS A 60 10.05 -5.28 19.77
N THR A 61 9.43 -4.33 20.49
CA THR A 61 8.71 -3.21 19.86
C THR A 61 9.61 -2.00 19.59
N SER A 62 10.71 -1.83 20.36
CA SER A 62 11.55 -0.63 20.31
C SER A 62 12.11 -0.31 18.92
N TRP A 63 12.61 -1.31 18.20
CA TRP A 63 13.13 -1.12 16.84
C TRP A 63 12.08 -0.57 15.89
N PHE A 64 10.84 -1.04 16.02
CA PHE A 64 9.75 -0.59 15.15
C PHE A 64 9.38 0.88 15.43
N VAL A 65 9.41 1.31 16.69
CA VAL A 65 9.23 2.73 17.04
C VAL A 65 10.38 3.57 16.50
N VAL A 66 11.63 3.10 16.65
CA VAL A 66 12.82 3.77 16.09
C VAL A 66 12.72 3.86 14.59
N LEU A 67 12.30 2.79 13.90
CA LEU A 67 12.03 2.77 12.47
C LEU A 67 11.07 3.90 12.05
N LEU A 68 9.93 4.02 12.74
CA LEU A 68 8.93 5.07 12.43
C LEU A 68 9.51 6.48 12.62
N VAL A 69 10.29 6.68 13.68
CA VAL A 69 10.95 7.97 13.94
C VAL A 69 11.99 8.29 12.86
N LEU A 70 12.83 7.33 12.48
CA LEU A 70 13.82 7.51 11.41
C LEU A 70 13.17 7.80 10.07
N LEU A 71 12.11 7.07 9.72
CA LEU A 71 11.34 7.31 8.50
C LEU A 71 10.69 8.70 8.50
N PHE A 72 10.16 9.15 9.64
CA PHE A 72 9.59 10.49 9.79
C PHE A 72 10.64 11.58 9.54
N PHE A 73 11.83 11.48 10.16
CA PHE A 73 12.92 12.43 9.92
C PHE A 73 13.44 12.38 8.48
N LEU A 74 13.53 11.21 7.89
CA LEU A 74 13.93 11.04 6.50
C LEU A 74 12.90 11.66 5.54
N ALA A 75 11.60 11.51 5.83
CA ALA A 75 10.52 12.15 5.07
C ALA A 75 10.60 13.67 5.15
N ILE A 76 10.79 14.25 6.34
CA ILE A 76 10.99 15.70 6.52
C ILE A 76 12.22 16.19 5.76
N ASN A 77 13.35 15.50 5.89
CA ASN A 77 14.58 15.83 5.18
C ASN A 77 14.34 15.82 3.65
N THR A 78 13.68 14.79 3.14
CA THR A 78 13.36 14.66 1.72
C THR A 78 12.42 15.77 1.25
N LEU A 79 11.38 16.09 2.02
CA LEU A 79 10.44 17.18 1.70
C LEU A 79 11.13 18.55 1.69
N CYS A 80 11.99 18.83 2.66
CA CYS A 80 12.76 20.08 2.71
C CYS A 80 13.71 20.23 1.52
N CYS A 81 14.50 19.19 1.23
CA CYS A 81 15.45 19.18 0.10
C CYS A 81 14.74 19.28 -1.25
N THR A 82 13.69 18.48 -1.42
CA THR A 82 12.93 18.42 -2.68
C THR A 82 12.09 19.68 -2.87
N GLY A 83 11.43 20.17 -1.81
CA GLY A 83 10.59 21.35 -1.83
C GLY A 83 11.35 22.62 -2.25
N GLU A 84 12.55 22.82 -1.71
CA GLU A 84 13.39 23.96 -2.11
C GLU A 84 13.75 23.93 -3.60
N LYS A 85 14.14 22.77 -4.11
CA LYS A 85 14.49 22.64 -5.53
C LYS A 85 13.25 22.70 -6.43
N LEU A 86 12.15 22.09 -6.01
CA LEU A 86 10.90 22.09 -6.76
C LEU A 86 10.32 23.50 -6.88
N THR A 87 10.37 24.32 -5.82
CA THR A 87 9.93 25.73 -5.88
C THR A 87 10.81 26.59 -6.81
N ARG A 88 12.12 26.34 -6.85
CA ARG A 88 13.02 26.98 -7.82
C ARG A 88 12.70 26.58 -9.27
N LEU A 89 12.42 25.30 -9.51
CA LEU A 89 12.03 24.78 -10.83
C LEU A 89 10.65 25.31 -11.26
N ALA A 90 9.70 25.45 -10.33
CA ALA A 90 8.38 25.95 -10.60
C ALA A 90 8.37 27.43 -11.00
N LYS A 91 9.24 28.28 -10.41
CA LYS A 91 9.38 29.70 -10.80
C LYS A 91 9.77 29.87 -12.26
N ASN A 92 10.50 28.90 -12.85
CA ASN A 92 10.95 28.93 -14.24
C ASN A 92 10.44 27.69 -15.00
N PHE A 93 9.20 27.30 -14.77
CA PHE A 93 8.63 26.03 -15.24
C PHE A 93 8.77 25.82 -16.74
N HIS A 94 8.41 26.82 -17.55
CA HIS A 94 8.52 26.74 -19.01
C HIS A 94 9.98 26.54 -19.47
N ALA A 95 10.92 27.30 -18.92
CA ALA A 95 12.34 27.15 -19.25
C ALA A 95 12.90 25.82 -18.78
N THR A 96 12.42 25.30 -17.64
CA THR A 96 12.78 23.97 -17.10
C THR A 96 12.32 22.86 -18.04
N LEU A 97 11.09 22.91 -18.53
CA LEU A 97 10.54 21.91 -19.45
C LEU A 97 11.20 21.94 -20.83
N GLN A 98 11.69 23.09 -21.29
CA GLN A 98 12.40 23.19 -22.57
C GLN A 98 13.80 22.56 -22.51
N ARG A 99 14.46 22.57 -21.33
CA ARG A 99 15.80 22.04 -21.16
C ARG A 99 15.78 20.56 -20.76
N LYS A 100 16.51 19.70 -21.48
CA LYS A 100 16.63 18.26 -21.16
C LYS A 100 17.14 18.03 -19.72
N SER A 101 18.12 18.82 -19.27
CA SER A 101 18.63 18.77 -17.90
C SER A 101 17.57 19.16 -16.86
N GLY A 102 16.71 20.13 -17.16
CA GLY A 102 15.62 20.53 -16.26
C GLY A 102 14.59 19.40 -16.08
N ARG A 103 14.20 18.75 -17.18
CA ARG A 103 13.28 17.59 -17.16
C ARG A 103 13.87 16.41 -16.38
N PHE A 104 15.17 16.13 -16.55
CA PHE A 104 15.87 15.12 -15.78
C PHE A 104 15.84 15.41 -14.27
N THR A 105 16.18 16.66 -13.88
CA THR A 105 16.16 17.09 -12.47
C THR A 105 14.74 16.99 -11.88
N LEU A 106 13.73 17.45 -12.63
CA LEU A 106 12.33 17.35 -12.21
C LEU A 106 11.91 15.90 -11.97
N SER A 107 12.31 14.96 -12.85
CA SER A 107 12.01 13.54 -12.72
C SER A 107 12.60 12.93 -11.45
N VAL A 108 13.84 13.27 -11.09
CA VAL A 108 14.49 12.82 -9.85
C VAL A 108 13.73 13.31 -8.61
N HIS A 109 13.35 14.61 -8.60
CA HIS A 109 12.60 15.16 -7.47
C HIS A 109 11.17 14.63 -7.37
N LEU A 110 10.55 14.32 -8.51
CA LEU A 110 9.25 13.67 -8.55
C LEU A 110 9.31 12.27 -7.90
N MET A 111 10.36 11.48 -8.19
CA MET A 111 10.55 10.18 -7.54
C MET A 111 10.72 10.29 -6.02
N HIS A 112 11.52 11.26 -5.54
CA HIS A 112 11.69 11.47 -4.10
C HIS A 112 10.37 11.87 -3.41
N LEU A 113 9.61 12.79 -4.02
CA LEU A 113 8.31 13.18 -3.50
C LEU A 113 7.33 12.02 -3.51
N ALA A 114 7.32 11.24 -4.60
CA ALA A 114 6.48 10.05 -4.73
C ALA A 114 6.74 9.02 -3.63
N MET A 115 8.01 8.79 -3.26
CA MET A 115 8.36 7.91 -2.14
C MET A 115 7.79 8.39 -0.81
N VAL A 116 7.83 9.70 -0.53
CA VAL A 116 7.22 10.26 0.68
C VAL A 116 5.71 10.10 0.67
N VAL A 117 5.07 10.32 -0.48
CA VAL A 117 3.61 10.13 -0.65
C VAL A 117 3.22 8.66 -0.45
N LEU A 118 4.00 7.72 -0.99
CA LEU A 118 3.81 6.28 -0.76
C LEU A 118 3.90 5.93 0.72
N LEU A 119 4.95 6.40 1.39
CA LEU A 119 5.14 6.16 2.81
C LEU A 119 3.98 6.71 3.65
N ALA A 120 3.52 7.94 3.34
CA ALA A 120 2.37 8.55 3.98
C ALA A 120 1.09 7.76 3.72
N GLY A 121 0.88 7.24 2.50
CA GLY A 121 -0.25 6.37 2.16
C GLY A 121 -0.27 5.09 2.99
N TYR A 122 0.85 4.38 3.08
CA TYR A 122 0.99 3.19 3.93
C TYR A 122 0.75 3.51 5.40
N LEU A 123 1.33 4.60 5.91
CA LEU A 123 1.11 4.99 7.31
C LEU A 123 -0.37 5.29 7.59
N LEU A 124 -1.04 5.97 6.67
CA LEU A 124 -2.48 6.25 6.77
C LEU A 124 -3.31 4.95 6.82
N SER A 125 -2.95 3.97 5.97
CA SER A 125 -3.57 2.65 5.97
C SER A 125 -3.40 1.93 7.31
N TYR A 126 -2.22 1.96 7.90
CA TYR A 126 -1.95 1.31 9.18
C TYR A 126 -2.57 2.02 10.39
N ILE A 127 -2.74 3.34 10.35
CA ILE A 127 -3.33 4.12 11.46
C ILE A 127 -4.85 4.09 11.41
N PHE A 128 -5.45 4.23 10.22
CA PHE A 128 -6.88 4.46 10.04
C PHE A 128 -7.58 3.34 9.25
N GLY A 129 -6.83 2.32 8.82
CA GLY A 129 -7.39 1.16 8.16
C GLY A 129 -8.19 0.29 9.12
N GLU A 130 -9.35 -0.16 8.68
CA GLU A 130 -10.20 -1.10 9.41
C GLU A 130 -10.27 -2.40 8.60
N VAL A 131 -10.01 -3.53 9.25
CA VAL A 131 -10.06 -4.86 8.62
C VAL A 131 -10.92 -5.78 9.47
N ASN A 132 -12.03 -6.23 8.91
CA ASN A 132 -12.89 -7.24 9.48
C ASN A 132 -12.84 -8.48 8.57
N SER A 133 -12.00 -9.44 8.93
CA SER A 133 -11.87 -10.69 8.20
C SER A 133 -12.93 -11.69 8.65
N SER A 134 -13.33 -12.55 7.71
CA SER A 134 -14.21 -13.69 7.98
C SER A 134 -15.61 -13.31 8.48
N VAL A 135 -16.19 -12.23 7.97
CA VAL A 135 -17.58 -11.86 8.23
C VAL A 135 -18.51 -12.83 7.48
N ALA A 136 -19.18 -13.72 8.21
CA ALA A 136 -20.12 -14.65 7.61
C ALA A 136 -21.50 -13.99 7.41
N VAL A 137 -22.05 -14.07 6.19
CA VAL A 137 -23.38 -13.56 5.83
C VAL A 137 -24.18 -14.72 5.22
N GLY A 138 -25.25 -15.09 5.88
CA GLY A 138 -26.12 -16.19 5.43
C GLY A 138 -27.15 -15.76 4.39
N ASP A 139 -27.66 -16.75 3.65
CA ASP A 139 -28.75 -16.59 2.65
C ASP A 139 -30.15 -16.53 3.30
N SER A 140 -30.20 -16.33 4.60
CA SER A 140 -31.47 -16.28 5.36
C SER A 140 -32.23 -14.96 5.27
N GLY A 141 -31.71 -13.99 4.49
CA GLY A 141 -32.22 -12.62 4.46
C GLY A 141 -31.98 -11.82 5.76
N MET A 142 -31.25 -12.41 6.70
CA MET A 142 -30.91 -11.74 7.97
C MET A 142 -29.82 -10.68 7.72
N THR A 143 -29.95 -9.56 8.42
CA THR A 143 -28.93 -8.49 8.36
C THR A 143 -27.80 -8.79 9.33
N THR A 144 -26.58 -8.90 8.82
CA THR A 144 -25.34 -9.02 9.59
C THR A 144 -24.74 -7.64 9.76
N VAL A 145 -24.44 -7.25 11.00
CA VAL A 145 -23.68 -6.02 11.29
C VAL A 145 -22.20 -6.36 11.35
N VAL A 146 -21.37 -5.63 10.58
CA VAL A 146 -19.92 -5.82 10.63
C VAL A 146 -19.38 -5.33 11.97
N PRO A 147 -18.67 -6.17 12.73
CA PRO A 147 -18.18 -5.83 14.06
C PRO A 147 -17.42 -4.49 14.09
N GLY A 148 -17.63 -3.67 15.13
CA GLY A 148 -16.97 -2.38 15.30
C GLY A 148 -17.39 -1.28 14.31
N THR A 149 -18.36 -1.57 13.41
CA THR A 149 -18.78 -0.63 12.37
C THR A 149 -20.28 -0.42 12.34
N GLN A 150 -20.73 0.55 11.55
CA GLN A 150 -22.15 0.77 11.27
C GLN A 150 -22.59 0.15 9.93
N LEU A 151 -21.72 -0.64 9.32
CA LEU A 151 -21.98 -1.31 8.06
C LEU A 151 -22.87 -2.53 8.28
N ARG A 152 -23.94 -2.62 7.51
CA ARG A 152 -24.90 -3.73 7.56
C ARG A 152 -24.92 -4.44 6.21
N LEU A 153 -24.87 -5.75 6.25
CA LEU A 153 -24.83 -6.62 5.09
C LEU A 153 -25.99 -7.61 5.15
N ARG A 154 -26.65 -7.81 4.02
CA ARG A 154 -27.72 -8.80 3.86
C ARG A 154 -27.59 -9.43 2.49
N VAL A 155 -27.61 -10.75 2.42
CA VAL A 155 -27.70 -11.49 1.16
C VAL A 155 -29.20 -11.69 0.84
N GLU A 156 -29.60 -11.28 -0.37
CA GLU A 156 -30.94 -11.48 -0.88
C GLU A 156 -31.07 -12.81 -1.64
N LYS A 157 -30.10 -13.07 -2.49
CA LYS A 157 -30.06 -14.29 -3.32
C LYS A 157 -28.63 -14.73 -3.53
N MET A 158 -28.39 -16.02 -3.50
CA MET A 158 -27.10 -16.60 -3.78
C MET A 158 -27.22 -17.73 -4.82
N GLU A 159 -26.42 -17.68 -5.85
CA GLU A 159 -26.31 -18.70 -6.87
C GLU A 159 -24.93 -19.34 -6.84
N MET A 160 -24.89 -20.67 -6.75
CA MET A 160 -23.64 -21.43 -6.76
C MET A 160 -23.26 -21.75 -8.19
N ILE A 161 -22.02 -21.52 -8.58
CA ILE A 161 -21.52 -21.77 -9.91
C ILE A 161 -20.73 -23.09 -9.90
N PRO A 162 -21.27 -24.17 -10.52
CA PRO A 162 -20.57 -25.44 -10.62
C PRO A 162 -19.42 -25.37 -11.64
N TYR A 163 -18.44 -26.23 -11.46
CA TYR A 163 -17.39 -26.42 -12.47
C TYR A 163 -17.99 -27.04 -13.74
N SER A 164 -17.88 -26.34 -14.85
CA SER A 164 -18.38 -26.77 -16.16
C SER A 164 -17.27 -27.14 -17.15
N GLY A 165 -16.01 -27.10 -16.72
CA GLY A 165 -14.85 -27.40 -17.57
C GLY A 165 -14.57 -28.89 -17.69
N LYS A 166 -14.07 -29.31 -18.86
CA LYS A 166 -13.68 -30.71 -19.11
C LYS A 166 -12.21 -31.03 -18.75
N GLY A 167 -11.44 -30.02 -18.30
CA GLY A 167 -9.99 -30.13 -18.18
C GLY A 167 -9.48 -30.71 -16.87
N ILE A 168 -10.28 -30.69 -15.78
CA ILE A 168 -9.83 -31.11 -14.44
C ILE A 168 -10.91 -32.00 -13.79
N PRO A 169 -10.81 -33.34 -13.93
CA PRO A 169 -11.80 -34.25 -13.37
C PRO A 169 -11.99 -34.15 -11.86
N ALA A 170 -10.94 -33.76 -11.13
CA ALA A 170 -11.00 -33.55 -9.67
C ALA A 170 -11.96 -32.41 -9.22
N PHE A 171 -12.39 -31.56 -10.14
CA PHE A 171 -13.37 -30.49 -9.88
C PHE A 171 -14.80 -30.83 -10.32
N GLU A 172 -15.02 -32.01 -10.92
CA GLU A 172 -16.34 -32.44 -11.35
C GLU A 172 -17.30 -32.51 -10.14
N GLY A 173 -18.49 -31.92 -10.28
CA GLY A 173 -19.47 -31.80 -9.20
C GLY A 173 -19.11 -30.80 -8.08
N ARG A 174 -17.98 -30.11 -8.18
CA ARG A 174 -17.62 -29.04 -7.23
C ARG A 174 -18.15 -27.69 -7.67
N ARG A 175 -18.53 -26.90 -6.69
CA ARG A 175 -18.86 -25.48 -6.87
C ARG A 175 -17.59 -24.65 -6.75
N ILE A 176 -17.26 -23.92 -7.82
CA ILE A 176 -15.99 -23.18 -7.93
C ILE A 176 -16.12 -21.70 -7.58
N ASP A 177 -17.34 -21.16 -7.69
CA ASP A 177 -17.65 -19.78 -7.32
C ASP A 177 -19.09 -19.70 -6.79
N ALA A 178 -19.41 -18.56 -6.18
CA ALA A 178 -20.76 -18.18 -5.81
C ALA A 178 -21.00 -16.73 -6.23
N GLU A 179 -22.16 -16.46 -6.79
CA GLU A 179 -22.62 -15.10 -7.07
C GLU A 179 -23.73 -14.76 -6.08
N ALA A 180 -23.51 -13.73 -5.26
CA ALA A 180 -24.48 -13.28 -4.27
C ALA A 180 -24.96 -11.86 -4.58
N LEU A 181 -26.28 -11.63 -4.44
CA LEU A 181 -26.85 -10.30 -4.48
C LEU A 181 -26.81 -9.73 -3.05
N LEU A 182 -25.87 -8.80 -2.84
CA LEU A 182 -25.55 -8.24 -1.53
C LEU A 182 -26.18 -6.85 -1.35
N HIS A 183 -27.02 -6.71 -0.35
CA HIS A 183 -27.49 -5.43 0.15
C HIS A 183 -26.50 -4.87 1.15
N ILE A 184 -26.04 -3.67 0.91
CA ILE A 184 -25.04 -2.98 1.73
C ILE A 184 -25.67 -1.67 2.20
N SER A 185 -25.76 -1.47 3.49
CA SER A 185 -26.26 -0.22 4.05
C SER A 185 -25.29 0.35 5.09
N LEU A 186 -25.12 1.66 5.07
CA LEU A 186 -24.30 2.38 6.03
C LEU A 186 -25.13 3.58 6.56
N LYS A 187 -25.16 3.74 7.87
CA LYS A 187 -25.91 4.83 8.50
C LYS A 187 -25.47 6.18 7.93
N GLY A 188 -26.43 6.94 7.38
CA GLY A 188 -26.21 8.25 6.77
C GLY A 188 -25.90 8.22 5.27
N TYR A 189 -25.66 7.06 4.64
CA TYR A 189 -25.30 6.94 3.22
C TYR A 189 -26.29 6.12 2.38
N GLY A 190 -27.35 5.62 2.99
CA GLY A 190 -28.37 4.82 2.29
C GLY A 190 -27.98 3.36 2.08
N GLU A 191 -28.73 2.71 1.19
CA GLU A 191 -28.58 1.29 0.82
C GLU A 191 -28.19 1.16 -0.65
N LYS A 192 -27.35 0.17 -0.97
CA LYS A 192 -26.95 -0.19 -2.31
C LYS A 192 -27.00 -1.69 -2.48
N VAL A 193 -27.51 -2.16 -3.61
CA VAL A 193 -27.55 -3.58 -3.97
C VAL A 193 -26.51 -3.83 -5.06
N GLN A 194 -25.63 -4.80 -4.85
CA GLN A 194 -24.59 -5.17 -5.81
C GLN A 194 -24.35 -6.67 -5.81
N LYS A 195 -23.97 -7.19 -6.97
CA LYS A 195 -23.51 -8.57 -7.12
C LYS A 195 -22.06 -8.69 -6.66
N ILE A 196 -21.75 -9.68 -5.82
CA ILE A 196 -20.42 -10.04 -5.36
C ILE A 196 -20.10 -11.49 -5.71
N SER A 197 -18.90 -11.78 -6.15
CA SER A 197 -18.32 -13.12 -6.32
C SER A 197 -16.85 -13.13 -5.95
N MET A 198 -16.18 -14.30 -5.98
CA MET A 198 -14.76 -14.38 -5.57
C MET A 198 -13.84 -13.45 -6.37
N ASN A 199 -14.14 -13.24 -7.67
CA ASN A 199 -13.35 -12.37 -8.54
C ASN A 199 -14.02 -11.01 -8.84
N ARG A 200 -15.13 -10.70 -8.16
CA ARG A 200 -15.87 -9.46 -8.34
C ARG A 200 -16.11 -8.76 -7.01
N PRO A 201 -15.13 -8.04 -6.49
CA PRO A 201 -15.27 -7.29 -5.24
C PRO A 201 -16.26 -6.14 -5.39
N VAL A 202 -16.81 -5.71 -4.25
CA VAL A 202 -17.75 -4.60 -4.17
C VAL A 202 -17.13 -3.44 -3.42
N PHE A 203 -17.33 -2.22 -3.94
CA PHE A 203 -16.86 -0.98 -3.31
C PHE A 203 -18.04 -0.08 -2.95
N PHE A 204 -18.07 0.38 -1.70
CA PHE A 204 -19.15 1.21 -1.20
C PHE A 204 -18.64 2.20 -0.14
N HIS A 205 -18.69 3.50 -0.43
CA HIS A 205 -18.31 4.59 0.48
C HIS A 205 -16.99 4.37 1.25
N GLY A 206 -15.93 3.98 0.55
CA GLY A 206 -14.61 3.73 1.12
C GLY A 206 -14.45 2.34 1.73
N TRP A 207 -15.51 1.53 1.79
CA TRP A 207 -15.45 0.12 2.12
C TRP A 207 -15.22 -0.75 0.89
N SER A 208 -14.40 -1.76 1.04
CA SER A 208 -14.10 -2.79 0.04
C SER A 208 -14.50 -4.14 0.60
N LEU A 209 -15.35 -4.86 -0.11
CA LEU A 209 -15.85 -6.18 0.29
C LEU A 209 -15.34 -7.22 -0.71
N PHE A 210 -14.64 -8.21 -0.20
CA PHE A 210 -14.09 -9.32 -0.98
C PHE A 210 -14.70 -10.62 -0.49
N MET A 211 -15.19 -11.45 -1.40
CA MET A 211 -15.62 -12.80 -1.03
C MET A 211 -14.40 -13.69 -0.85
N GLN A 212 -14.18 -14.16 0.38
CA GLN A 212 -13.07 -15.04 0.74
C GLN A 212 -13.40 -16.51 0.48
N THR A 213 -14.61 -16.90 0.84
CA THR A 213 -15.11 -18.27 0.64
C THR A 213 -16.64 -18.30 0.70
N PHE A 214 -17.21 -19.44 0.35
CA PHE A 214 -18.66 -19.69 0.40
C PHE A 214 -18.92 -21.14 0.83
N ASN A 215 -20.14 -21.42 1.25
CA ASN A 215 -20.60 -22.75 1.65
C ASN A 215 -22.02 -22.99 1.11
N PRO A 216 -22.37 -24.22 0.63
CA PRO A 216 -21.53 -25.44 0.52
C PRO A 216 -20.68 -25.46 -0.77
N LYS A 217 -19.48 -26.03 -0.69
CA LYS A 217 -18.54 -26.18 -1.83
C LYS A 217 -18.79 -27.42 -2.70
N SER A 218 -19.57 -28.37 -2.21
CA SER A 218 -19.91 -29.61 -2.94
C SER A 218 -21.41 -29.87 -2.91
N GLU A 219 -21.90 -30.51 -3.97
CA GLU A 219 -23.25 -31.08 -4.00
C GLU A 219 -23.28 -32.26 -3.02
N GLY A 220 -24.34 -32.35 -2.20
CA GLY A 220 -24.44 -33.41 -1.17
C GLY A 220 -23.73 -33.09 0.15
N SER A 221 -23.22 -31.87 0.34
CA SER A 221 -22.72 -31.43 1.64
C SER A 221 -23.82 -31.55 2.71
N MET A 222 -23.50 -32.16 3.86
CA MET A 222 -24.41 -32.23 5.00
C MET A 222 -24.72 -30.86 5.62
N SER A 223 -23.95 -29.84 5.28
CA SER A 223 -24.18 -28.46 5.73
C SER A 223 -25.40 -27.87 5.04
N LYS A 224 -26.49 -27.72 5.78
CA LYS A 224 -27.70 -27.01 5.32
C LYS A 224 -27.55 -25.50 5.29
N ASN A 225 -26.50 -24.96 5.89
CA ASN A 225 -26.30 -23.52 5.99
C ASN A 225 -25.60 -22.99 4.75
N ILE A 226 -26.30 -22.13 4.03
CA ILE A 226 -25.79 -21.41 2.86
C ILE A 226 -25.31 -20.05 3.33
N TYR A 227 -24.02 -19.75 3.14
CA TYR A 227 -23.44 -18.47 3.52
C TYR A 227 -22.22 -18.15 2.68
N ILE A 228 -21.87 -16.88 2.62
CA ILE A 228 -20.61 -16.36 2.12
C ILE A 228 -19.79 -15.81 3.28
N VAL A 229 -18.47 -15.87 3.15
CA VAL A 229 -17.54 -15.24 4.08
C VAL A 229 -16.87 -14.10 3.36
N LEU A 230 -16.97 -12.92 3.95
CA LEU A 230 -16.47 -11.68 3.39
C LEU A 230 -15.28 -11.15 4.20
N ASP A 231 -14.27 -10.66 3.50
CA ASP A 231 -13.30 -9.72 4.04
C ASP A 231 -13.81 -8.31 3.79
N VAL A 232 -14.07 -7.58 4.84
CA VAL A 232 -14.57 -6.21 4.80
C VAL A 232 -13.46 -5.28 5.25
N ARG A 233 -13.03 -4.38 4.36
CA ARG A 233 -11.90 -3.48 4.61
C ARG A 233 -12.26 -2.05 4.32
N ARG A 234 -11.74 -1.15 5.14
CA ARG A 234 -11.73 0.28 4.88
C ARG A 234 -10.30 0.76 4.95
N ASP A 235 -9.80 1.27 3.83
CA ASP A 235 -8.41 1.70 3.73
C ASP A 235 -8.31 3.10 3.12
N PRO A 236 -8.21 4.14 3.95
CA PRO A 236 -8.13 5.52 3.48
C PRO A 236 -6.78 5.86 2.86
N GLY A 237 -5.74 5.06 3.04
CA GLY A 237 -4.42 5.28 2.46
C GLY A 237 -4.29 4.83 1.00
N ILE A 238 -5.21 3.97 0.51
CA ILE A 238 -5.16 3.45 -0.87
C ILE A 238 -5.06 4.56 -1.94
N PRO A 239 -5.91 5.61 -1.95
CA PRO A 239 -5.83 6.65 -2.98
C PRO A 239 -4.47 7.36 -2.98
N LEU A 240 -3.92 7.63 -1.79
CA LEU A 240 -2.62 8.29 -1.65
C LEU A 240 -1.48 7.38 -2.13
N THR A 241 -1.55 6.09 -1.81
CA THR A 241 -0.59 5.08 -2.28
C THR A 241 -0.60 4.98 -3.80
N PHE A 242 -1.78 4.90 -4.44
CA PHE A 242 -1.88 4.89 -5.90
C PHE A 242 -1.36 6.18 -6.54
N CYS A 243 -1.63 7.34 -5.95
CA CYS A 243 -1.08 8.62 -6.40
C CYS A 243 0.46 8.60 -6.34
N GLY A 244 1.04 8.12 -5.23
CA GLY A 244 2.47 7.96 -5.07
C GLY A 244 3.08 6.98 -6.07
N MET A 245 2.46 5.82 -6.30
CA MET A 245 2.92 4.84 -7.28
C MET A 245 2.92 5.42 -8.70
N THR A 246 1.84 6.09 -9.09
CA THR A 246 1.73 6.73 -10.40
C THR A 246 2.80 7.80 -10.60
N ALA A 247 2.99 8.67 -9.61
CA ALA A 247 4.01 9.71 -9.63
C ALA A 247 5.44 9.11 -9.70
N PHE A 248 5.68 8.00 -8.99
CA PHE A 248 6.97 7.30 -9.02
C PHE A 248 7.27 6.74 -10.41
N VAL A 249 6.29 6.04 -11.02
CA VAL A 249 6.43 5.49 -12.38
C VAL A 249 6.69 6.60 -13.40
N LEU A 250 5.95 7.70 -13.33
CA LEU A 250 6.18 8.87 -14.20
C LEU A 250 7.57 9.47 -13.98
N GLY A 251 8.04 9.54 -12.74
CA GLY A 251 9.38 9.97 -12.39
C GLY A 251 10.47 9.06 -13.00
N VAL A 252 10.31 7.74 -12.89
CA VAL A 252 11.24 6.75 -13.48
C VAL A 252 11.27 6.86 -14.99
N LEU A 253 10.12 6.94 -15.65
CA LEU A 253 10.04 7.11 -17.11
C LEU A 253 10.73 8.41 -17.54
N GLY A 254 10.48 9.51 -16.85
CA GLY A 254 11.15 10.79 -17.12
C GLY A 254 12.66 10.70 -16.89
N TYR A 255 13.12 10.03 -15.84
CA TYR A 255 14.54 9.78 -15.58
C TYR A 255 15.20 9.02 -16.75
N LEU A 256 14.59 7.95 -17.22
CA LEU A 256 15.12 7.14 -18.32
C LEU A 256 15.15 7.92 -19.64
N CYS A 257 14.07 8.66 -19.96
CA CYS A 257 13.94 9.41 -21.20
C CYS A 257 14.89 10.62 -21.27
N PHE A 258 15.14 11.29 -20.14
CA PHE A 258 15.90 12.56 -20.11
C PHE A 258 17.32 12.41 -19.57
N ARG A 259 17.75 11.20 -19.21
CA ARG A 259 19.12 10.95 -18.75
C ARG A 259 20.13 11.48 -19.79
N PRO A 260 21.10 12.31 -19.38
CA PRO A 260 22.15 12.76 -20.28
C PRO A 260 23.00 11.54 -20.71
N ARG A 261 23.16 11.34 -22.02
CA ARG A 261 24.11 10.35 -22.53
C ARG A 261 25.50 10.87 -22.22
N LYS A 262 26.34 10.04 -21.58
CA LYS A 262 27.76 10.33 -21.50
C LYS A 262 28.28 10.34 -22.95
N THR A 263 28.56 11.52 -23.49
CA THR A 263 29.40 11.65 -24.68
C THR A 263 30.75 11.08 -24.28
N GLY A 264 31.13 9.96 -24.91
CA GLY A 264 32.47 9.37 -24.71
C GLY A 264 33.49 10.47 -24.96
N THR A 265 34.25 10.80 -23.95
CA THR A 265 35.46 11.58 -24.10
C THR A 265 36.36 10.81 -25.07
N ASN A 266 36.56 11.37 -26.24
CA ASN A 266 37.65 10.91 -27.17
C ASN A 266 38.99 11.02 -26.44
N GLU A 267 39.41 9.93 -25.81
CA GLU A 267 40.75 9.74 -25.29
C GLU A 267 41.74 9.41 -26.42
N ASN A 268 41.67 10.10 -27.56
CA ASN A 268 42.63 9.94 -28.65
C ASN A 268 43.09 11.31 -29.17
N SER A 269 43.65 12.14 -28.28
CA SER A 269 44.54 13.20 -28.68
C SER A 269 45.79 13.19 -27.81
N ILE A 270 46.63 12.16 -28.04
CA ILE A 270 48.05 12.20 -27.63
C ILE A 270 48.73 13.11 -28.64
N PRO A 271 49.21 14.28 -28.25
CA PRO A 271 50.03 15.07 -29.16
C PRO A 271 51.39 14.38 -29.30
N LEU A 272 51.67 13.83 -30.48
CA LEU A 272 53.03 13.43 -30.87
C LEU A 272 53.95 14.65 -30.85
N HIS A 273 54.69 14.79 -29.77
CA HIS A 273 55.82 15.72 -29.73
C HIS A 273 56.90 15.20 -30.67
N HIS A 274 56.99 15.73 -31.92
CA HIS A 274 58.13 15.68 -32.70
C HIS A 274 59.25 16.53 -32.08
N LYS A 275 60.24 15.87 -31.47
CA LYS A 275 61.58 16.48 -31.23
C LYS A 275 62.31 16.58 -32.55
N LYS A 276 62.73 17.78 -32.95
CA LYS A 276 63.89 18.09 -33.78
C LYS A 276 64.98 18.59 -32.88
#